data_fbede4bebf871a54e8ba549ab34bf958
#
_entry.id   fbede4bebf871a54e8ba549ab34bf958
#
_cell.length_a   1.000
_cell.length_b   1.000
_cell.length_c   1.000
_cell.angle_alpha   90.00
_cell.angle_beta   90.00
_cell.angle_gamma   90.00
#
_symmetry.space_group_name_H-M   'P 1'
#
loop_
_entity.id
_entity.type
_entity.pdbx_description
1 polymer ?
#
loop_
_entity_poly.entity_id
_entity_poly.type
_entity_poly.pdbx_seq_one_letter_code
_entity_poly.pdbx_strand_id
1 'polypeptide(L)'
;MVLFFTGTGNSRYIAERIAEALGDEFLSMNDRIKAGEPSPVASDERLVIVTPTYAWRIPRIVRDWLVKTSFPNAKQAWFVMTCGSEIGNAAGYNQALCREKQLTYMGTAQIVMPENYIAMFSAPQAEEARQIVAKAEPDIDRVISAIAANQAFPQPRSNLYDRFMSGPVNPIFYSFFVKSATFTSKTSEVFKEEHNIAPIIIN
;
A
#
# COMPACT_ATOMS: atom_id res chain seq x y z
N MET A 1 1.78 7.52 13.61
CA MET A 1 0.51 7.32 12.86
C MET A 1 0.69 6.36 11.71
N VAL A 2 -0.21 5.39 11.55
CA VAL A 2 -0.23 4.43 10.44
C VAL A 2 -1.35 4.81 9.46
N LEU A 3 -1.02 5.03 8.19
CA LEU A 3 -1.96 5.32 7.11
C LEU A 3 -2.09 4.08 6.23
N PHE A 4 -3.31 3.64 5.92
CA PHE A 4 -3.48 2.51 5.03
C PHE A 4 -4.47 2.76 3.90
N PHE A 5 -4.19 2.16 2.75
CA PHE A 5 -5.11 2.00 1.64
C PHE A 5 -5.20 0.53 1.30
N THR A 6 -6.41 0.02 1.11
CA THR A 6 -6.63 -1.40 0.84
C THR A 6 -7.74 -1.60 -0.19
N GLY A 7 -7.59 -2.61 -1.05
CA GLY A 7 -8.65 -3.09 -1.93
C GLY A 7 -9.40 -4.28 -1.29
N THR A 8 -8.68 -5.28 -0.83
CA THR A 8 -9.23 -6.58 -0.39
C THR A 8 -8.86 -6.98 1.03
N GLY A 9 -8.22 -6.10 1.81
CA GLY A 9 -7.90 -6.34 3.22
C GLY A 9 -6.43 -6.57 3.52
N ASN A 10 -5.59 -7.05 2.60
CA ASN A 10 -4.18 -7.35 2.85
C ASN A 10 -3.40 -6.20 3.51
N SER A 11 -3.47 -5.02 2.93
CA SER A 11 -2.77 -3.84 3.48
C SER A 11 -3.38 -3.37 4.80
N ARG A 12 -4.69 -3.53 4.98
CA ARG A 12 -5.35 -3.23 6.26
C ARG A 12 -4.84 -4.15 7.36
N TYR A 13 -4.80 -5.45 7.12
CA TYR A 13 -4.28 -6.43 8.07
C TYR A 13 -2.88 -6.05 8.58
N ILE A 14 -1.96 -5.73 7.66
CA ILE A 14 -0.60 -5.32 8.04
C ILE A 14 -0.60 -4.00 8.81
N ALA A 15 -1.42 -3.03 8.41
CA ALA A 15 -1.52 -1.75 9.09
C ALA A 15 -2.04 -1.88 10.52
N GLU A 16 -3.04 -2.74 10.74
CA GLU A 16 -3.56 -3.07 12.08
C GLU A 16 -2.48 -3.69 12.96
N ARG A 17 -1.73 -4.69 12.44
CA ARG A 17 -0.61 -5.31 13.15
C ARG A 17 0.47 -4.31 13.53
N ILE A 18 0.83 -3.40 12.63
CA ILE A 18 1.82 -2.34 12.91
C ILE A 18 1.29 -1.37 13.96
N ALA A 19 0.05 -0.90 13.81
CA ALA A 19 -0.55 0.07 14.72
C ALA A 19 -0.68 -0.50 16.15
N GLU A 20 -1.15 -1.74 16.28
CA GLU A 20 -1.27 -2.43 17.56
C GLU A 20 0.10 -2.58 18.25
N ALA A 21 1.10 -3.06 17.53
CA ALA A 21 2.43 -3.28 18.07
C ALA A 21 3.15 -1.98 18.49
N LEU A 22 2.86 -0.87 17.84
CA LEU A 22 3.46 0.44 18.11
C LEU A 22 2.62 1.30 19.06
N GLY A 23 1.40 0.91 19.40
CA GLY A 23 0.44 1.73 20.12
C GLY A 23 0.05 3.00 19.33
N ASP A 24 0.09 2.94 18.00
CA ASP A 24 -0.22 4.05 17.10
C ASP A 24 -1.69 4.01 16.66
N GLU A 25 -2.25 5.19 16.40
CA GLU A 25 -3.50 5.29 15.66
C GLU A 25 -3.29 4.86 14.20
N PHE A 26 -4.31 4.25 13.57
CA PHE A 26 -4.30 3.99 12.15
C PHE A 26 -5.51 4.63 11.44
N LEU A 27 -5.29 5.11 10.21
CA LEU A 27 -6.24 5.89 9.47
C LEU A 27 -6.42 5.33 8.06
N SER A 28 -7.70 5.15 7.67
CA SER A 28 -8.07 4.70 6.34
C SER A 28 -7.93 5.84 5.31
N MET A 29 -6.99 5.72 4.40
CA MET A 29 -6.90 6.61 3.23
C MET A 29 -8.08 6.41 2.28
N ASN A 30 -8.67 5.19 2.22
CA ASN A 30 -9.86 4.93 1.42
C ASN A 30 -11.01 5.87 1.81
N ASP A 31 -11.25 6.02 3.11
CA ASP A 31 -12.37 6.83 3.61
C ASP A 31 -12.12 8.32 3.40
N ARG A 32 -10.88 8.78 3.63
CA ARG A 32 -10.50 10.16 3.38
C ARG A 32 -10.60 10.55 1.91
N ILE A 33 -10.15 9.67 1.02
CA ILE A 33 -10.24 9.87 -0.42
C ILE A 33 -11.69 9.91 -0.88
N LYS A 34 -12.55 9.03 -0.35
CA LYS A 34 -14.00 9.03 -0.66
C LYS A 34 -14.71 10.29 -0.15
N ALA A 35 -14.32 10.77 1.01
CA ALA A 35 -14.87 12.01 1.56
C ALA A 35 -14.45 13.27 0.80
N GLY A 36 -13.44 13.16 -0.08
CA GLY A 36 -12.95 14.29 -0.88
C GLY A 36 -12.17 15.32 -0.06
N GLU A 37 -11.79 15.00 1.17
CA GLU A 37 -11.14 15.94 2.08
C GLU A 37 -9.62 15.74 2.12
N PRO A 38 -8.83 16.64 1.54
CA PRO A 38 -7.41 16.73 1.80
C PRO A 38 -7.14 17.57 3.08
N SER A 39 -7.92 17.34 4.14
CA SER A 39 -7.72 18.08 5.40
C SER A 39 -6.40 17.66 6.05
N PRO A 40 -5.75 18.56 6.81
CA PRO A 40 -4.55 18.22 7.55
C PRO A 40 -4.79 16.98 8.41
N VAL A 41 -3.84 16.06 8.36
CA VAL A 41 -3.83 14.87 9.21
C VAL A 41 -2.84 15.12 10.33
N ALA A 42 -3.34 15.27 11.56
CA ALA A 42 -2.50 15.34 12.73
C ALA A 42 -1.73 14.01 12.85
N SER A 43 -0.42 14.09 12.91
CA SER A 43 0.47 12.94 13.04
C SER A 43 1.61 13.29 13.95
N ASP A 44 2.21 12.30 14.57
CA ASP A 44 3.53 12.43 15.16
C ASP A 44 4.60 12.59 14.08
N GLU A 45 5.85 12.64 14.46
CA GLU A 45 6.97 12.75 13.52
C GLU A 45 7.06 11.59 12.55
N ARG A 46 6.47 10.43 12.90
CA ARG A 46 6.51 9.18 12.15
C ARG A 46 5.23 8.95 11.36
N LEU A 47 5.38 8.75 10.04
CA LEU A 47 4.34 8.22 9.17
C LEU A 47 4.72 6.82 8.70
N VAL A 48 3.77 5.89 8.79
CA VAL A 48 3.87 4.56 8.20
C VAL A 48 2.77 4.44 7.17
N ILE A 49 3.13 4.25 5.90
CA ILE A 49 2.21 4.25 4.77
C ILE A 49 2.12 2.82 4.25
N VAL A 50 0.96 2.17 4.43
CA VAL A 50 0.70 0.78 4.06
C VAL A 50 -0.25 0.73 2.88
N THR A 51 0.21 0.18 1.73
CA THR A 51 -0.58 0.18 0.48
C THR A 51 -0.37 -1.10 -0.32
N PRO A 52 -1.32 -1.47 -1.19
CA PRO A 52 -1.06 -2.46 -2.24
C PRO A 52 -0.12 -1.87 -3.30
N THR A 53 0.46 -2.76 -4.09
CA THR A 53 1.27 -2.42 -5.27
C THR A 53 0.40 -2.46 -6.51
N TYR A 54 0.25 -1.32 -7.19
CA TYR A 54 -0.44 -1.24 -8.48
C TYR A 54 0.58 -0.83 -9.55
N ALA A 55 0.87 -1.76 -10.46
CA ALA A 55 1.86 -1.55 -11.53
C ALA A 55 3.19 -0.99 -10.99
N TRP A 56 3.79 -1.67 -10.02
CA TRP A 56 5.09 -1.37 -9.40
C TRP A 56 5.18 0.00 -8.70
N ARG A 57 4.05 0.50 -8.20
CA ARG A 57 3.95 1.78 -7.45
C ARG A 57 2.85 1.70 -6.40
N ILE A 58 2.82 2.66 -5.50
CA ILE A 58 1.61 2.94 -4.73
C ILE A 58 0.48 3.37 -5.69
N PRO A 59 -0.80 3.09 -5.39
CA PRO A 59 -1.92 3.52 -6.23
C PRO A 59 -1.87 5.03 -6.50
N ARG A 60 -2.14 5.45 -7.75
CA ARG A 60 -2.08 6.87 -8.13
C ARG A 60 -2.98 7.74 -7.25
N ILE A 61 -4.19 7.27 -6.97
CA ILE A 61 -5.15 7.96 -6.12
C ILE A 61 -4.59 8.21 -4.70
N VAL A 62 -3.82 7.25 -4.16
CA VAL A 62 -3.13 7.39 -2.88
C VAL A 62 -2.01 8.42 -2.97
N ARG A 63 -1.17 8.32 -4.00
CA ARG A 63 -0.11 9.29 -4.23
C ARG A 63 -0.65 10.72 -4.32
N ASP A 64 -1.72 10.92 -5.11
CA ASP A 64 -2.31 12.22 -5.32
C ASP A 64 -2.95 12.78 -4.05
N TRP A 65 -3.54 11.92 -3.22
CA TRP A 65 -4.06 12.29 -1.91
C TRP A 65 -2.91 12.67 -0.95
N LEU A 66 -1.85 11.86 -0.88
CA LEU A 66 -0.68 12.14 -0.03
C LEU A 66 -0.03 13.48 -0.39
N VAL A 67 0.09 13.80 -1.67
CA VAL A 67 0.65 15.10 -2.13
C VAL A 67 -0.19 16.27 -1.65
N LYS A 68 -1.52 16.16 -1.73
CA LYS A 68 -2.46 17.22 -1.34
C LYS A 68 -2.64 17.36 0.18
N THR A 69 -2.46 16.27 0.92
CA THR A 69 -2.67 16.24 2.38
C THR A 69 -1.48 16.85 3.11
N SER A 70 -1.74 17.71 4.08
CA SER A 70 -0.71 18.24 4.99
C SER A 70 -0.53 17.32 6.19
N PHE A 71 0.73 17.10 6.58
CA PHE A 71 1.15 16.35 7.76
C PHE A 71 2.08 17.24 8.60
N PRO A 72 1.52 18.18 9.39
CA PRO A 72 2.31 19.30 9.96
C PRO A 72 3.47 18.87 10.84
N ASN A 73 3.37 17.74 11.54
CA ASN A 73 4.38 17.27 12.47
C ASN A 73 5.26 16.14 11.91
N ALA A 74 4.90 15.60 10.74
CA ALA A 74 5.63 14.48 10.15
C ALA A 74 7.03 14.91 9.71
N LYS A 75 8.04 14.12 10.06
CA LYS A 75 9.44 14.32 9.65
C LYS A 75 9.96 13.17 8.79
N GLN A 76 9.40 11.98 8.95
CA GLN A 76 9.92 10.76 8.34
C GLN A 76 8.80 9.81 7.94
N ALA A 77 9.03 9.03 6.87
CA ALA A 77 8.04 8.11 6.33
C ALA A 77 8.64 6.76 5.95
N TRP A 78 7.98 5.69 6.41
CA TRP A 78 8.17 4.30 6.00
C TRP A 78 7.06 3.89 5.06
N PHE A 79 7.38 3.09 4.06
CA PHE A 79 6.40 2.51 3.16
C PHE A 79 6.40 0.99 3.32
N VAL A 80 5.23 0.41 3.50
CA VAL A 80 5.02 -1.05 3.53
C VAL A 80 4.06 -1.39 2.40
N MET A 81 4.55 -2.14 1.42
CA MET A 81 3.78 -2.42 0.21
C MET A 81 3.45 -3.90 0.10
N THR A 82 2.15 -4.22 0.00
CA THR A 82 1.70 -5.58 -0.28
C THR A 82 1.71 -5.86 -1.77
N CYS A 83 2.10 -7.06 -2.16
CA CYS A 83 2.12 -7.52 -3.55
C CYS A 83 1.94 -9.04 -3.61
N GLY A 84 1.57 -9.57 -4.78
CA GLY A 84 1.55 -11.01 -5.03
C GLY A 84 2.94 -11.61 -5.25
N SER A 85 3.89 -10.81 -5.78
CA SER A 85 5.27 -11.26 -6.06
C SER A 85 6.32 -10.20 -5.78
N GLU A 86 6.27 -9.04 -6.43
CA GLU A 86 7.30 -8.01 -6.37
C GLU A 86 6.75 -6.59 -6.47
N ILE A 87 7.51 -5.62 -5.98
CA ILE A 87 7.17 -4.19 -6.01
C ILE A 87 7.98 -3.40 -7.04
N GLY A 88 8.92 -4.03 -7.75
CA GLY A 88 9.81 -3.40 -8.72
C GLY A 88 10.54 -2.17 -8.15
N ASN A 89 10.55 -1.06 -8.90
CA ASN A 89 11.20 0.18 -8.45
C ASN A 89 10.28 1.10 -7.61
N ALA A 90 9.29 0.57 -6.90
CA ALA A 90 8.40 1.37 -6.05
C ALA A 90 9.18 2.24 -5.06
N ALA A 91 10.30 1.74 -4.52
CA ALA A 91 11.17 2.48 -3.61
C ALA A 91 11.62 3.83 -4.18
N GLY A 92 12.01 3.88 -5.46
CA GLY A 92 12.43 5.12 -6.12
C GLY A 92 11.31 6.17 -6.20
N TYR A 93 10.07 5.71 -6.44
CA TYR A 93 8.89 6.60 -6.46
C TYR A 93 8.50 7.10 -5.08
N ASN A 94 8.56 6.23 -4.07
CA ASN A 94 8.29 6.60 -2.68
C ASN A 94 9.34 7.58 -2.14
N GLN A 95 10.61 7.38 -2.50
CA GLN A 95 11.67 8.34 -2.17
C GLN A 95 11.44 9.71 -2.84
N ALA A 96 10.99 9.73 -4.11
CA ALA A 96 10.66 10.97 -4.80
C ALA A 96 9.47 11.68 -4.12
N LEU A 97 8.44 10.94 -3.70
CA LEU A 97 7.32 11.48 -2.93
C LEU A 97 7.77 12.08 -1.60
N CYS A 98 8.66 11.42 -0.87
CA CYS A 98 9.21 11.97 0.37
C CYS A 98 9.95 13.31 0.13
N ARG A 99 10.74 13.40 -0.95
CA ARG A 99 11.40 14.68 -1.33
C ARG A 99 10.39 15.78 -1.62
N GLU A 100 9.32 15.48 -2.36
CA GLU A 100 8.23 16.41 -2.66
C GLU A 100 7.53 16.90 -1.38
N LYS A 101 7.38 16.02 -0.39
CA LYS A 101 6.74 16.29 0.90
C LYS A 101 7.71 16.80 1.99
N GLN A 102 9.00 16.93 1.68
CA GLN A 102 10.05 17.32 2.63
C GLN A 102 10.16 16.36 3.84
N LEU A 103 9.88 15.07 3.61
CA LEU A 103 10.00 14.01 4.60
C LEU A 103 11.31 13.24 4.42
N THR A 104 11.91 12.79 5.50
CA THR A 104 12.99 11.82 5.46
C THR A 104 12.43 10.45 5.03
N TYR A 105 12.94 9.92 3.92
CA TYR A 105 12.58 8.60 3.43
C TYR A 105 13.27 7.52 4.26
N MET A 106 12.50 6.71 4.97
CA MET A 106 12.97 5.63 5.84
C MET A 106 12.93 4.24 5.18
N GLY A 107 12.60 4.19 3.89
CA GLY A 107 12.65 2.95 3.11
C GLY A 107 11.28 2.43 2.70
N THR A 108 11.32 1.41 1.85
CA THR A 108 10.13 0.67 1.37
C THR A 108 10.35 -0.82 1.62
N ALA A 109 9.46 -1.42 2.40
CA ALA A 109 9.40 -2.86 2.62
C ALA A 109 8.34 -3.48 1.71
N GLN A 110 8.66 -4.66 1.20
CA GLN A 110 7.76 -5.52 0.44
C GLN A 110 7.24 -6.62 1.36
N ILE A 111 5.91 -6.85 1.33
CA ILE A 111 5.28 -8.00 1.98
C ILE A 111 4.48 -8.76 0.95
N VAL A 112 4.85 -10.02 0.72
CA VAL A 112 4.11 -10.90 -0.20
C VAL A 112 2.83 -11.36 0.50
N MET A 113 1.68 -11.08 -0.13
CA MET A 113 0.36 -11.41 0.38
C MET A 113 -0.45 -12.13 -0.70
N PRO A 114 -1.57 -12.79 -0.34
CA PRO A 114 -2.40 -13.47 -1.32
C PRO A 114 -2.75 -12.58 -2.50
N GLU A 115 -2.59 -13.10 -3.73
CA GLU A 115 -2.91 -12.37 -4.95
C GLU A 115 -4.41 -12.08 -5.03
N ASN A 116 -4.74 -10.86 -5.38
CA ASN A 116 -6.12 -10.39 -5.48
C ASN A 116 -6.44 -9.70 -6.81
N TYR A 117 -5.49 -9.69 -7.76
CA TYR A 117 -5.71 -9.12 -9.09
C TYR A 117 -6.32 -10.18 -10.02
N ILE A 118 -7.59 -10.50 -9.78
CA ILE A 118 -8.35 -11.57 -10.49
C ILE A 118 -8.55 -11.32 -11.98
N ALA A 119 -8.28 -10.12 -12.48
CA ALA A 119 -8.38 -9.82 -13.91
C ALA A 119 -7.27 -10.51 -14.74
N MET A 120 -6.14 -10.87 -14.13
CA MET A 120 -5.02 -11.53 -14.80
C MET A 120 -4.53 -12.80 -14.07
N PHE A 121 -4.87 -12.98 -12.80
CA PHE A 121 -4.39 -14.10 -11.98
C PHE A 121 -5.57 -14.77 -11.29
N SER A 122 -5.44 -16.07 -11.00
CA SER A 122 -6.41 -16.76 -10.15
C SER A 122 -6.16 -16.41 -8.70
N ALA A 123 -7.22 -16.09 -7.95
CA ALA A 123 -7.12 -15.94 -6.52
C ALA A 123 -6.74 -17.30 -5.89
N PRO A 124 -5.84 -17.33 -4.90
CA PRO A 124 -5.49 -18.56 -4.21
C PRO A 124 -6.69 -19.10 -3.44
N GLN A 125 -6.76 -20.41 -3.28
CA GLN A 125 -7.75 -21.03 -2.41
C GLN A 125 -7.50 -20.66 -0.95
N ALA A 126 -8.53 -20.77 -0.10
CA ALA A 126 -8.46 -20.31 1.29
C ALA A 126 -7.28 -20.89 2.07
N GLU A 127 -6.95 -22.17 1.89
CA GLU A 127 -5.83 -22.81 2.56
C GLU A 127 -4.48 -22.28 2.04
N GLU A 128 -4.34 -22.11 0.75
CA GLU A 128 -3.15 -21.49 0.14
C GLU A 128 -2.97 -20.05 0.62
N ALA A 129 -4.06 -19.28 0.68
CA ALA A 129 -4.03 -17.91 1.19
C ALA A 129 -3.54 -17.85 2.65
N ARG A 130 -4.02 -18.76 3.53
CA ARG A 130 -3.53 -18.85 4.91
C ARG A 130 -2.03 -19.15 4.98
N GLN A 131 -1.54 -20.06 4.14
CA GLN A 131 -0.11 -20.39 4.08
C GLN A 131 0.74 -19.21 3.61
N ILE A 132 0.24 -18.40 2.64
CA ILE A 132 0.92 -17.19 2.19
C ILE A 132 0.98 -16.18 3.34
N VAL A 133 -0.12 -15.94 4.04
CA VAL A 133 -0.15 -15.04 5.20
C VAL A 133 0.81 -15.53 6.30
N ALA A 134 0.77 -16.82 6.64
CA ALA A 134 1.68 -17.37 7.64
C ALA A 134 3.16 -17.20 7.27
N LYS A 135 3.51 -17.29 5.98
CA LYS A 135 4.87 -17.02 5.50
C LYS A 135 5.24 -15.54 5.56
N ALA A 136 4.27 -14.64 5.51
CA ALA A 136 4.50 -13.20 5.58
C ALA A 136 4.75 -12.70 7.03
N GLU A 137 4.29 -13.43 8.06
CA GLU A 137 4.40 -13.01 9.46
C GLU A 137 5.83 -12.64 9.90
N PRO A 138 6.88 -13.42 9.60
CA PRO A 138 8.24 -13.02 9.97
C PRO A 138 8.72 -11.73 9.30
N ASP A 139 8.21 -11.42 8.10
CA ASP A 139 8.54 -10.19 7.40
C ASP A 139 7.81 -9.00 8.02
N ILE A 140 6.55 -9.20 8.42
CA ILE A 140 5.75 -8.20 9.16
C ILE A 140 6.42 -7.88 10.49
N ASP A 141 6.86 -8.87 11.25
CA ASP A 141 7.54 -8.68 12.54
C ASP A 141 8.87 -7.93 12.38
N ARG A 142 9.62 -8.21 11.31
CA ARG A 142 10.86 -7.45 10.99
C ARG A 142 10.57 -5.98 10.68
N VAL A 143 9.50 -5.72 9.91
CA VAL A 143 9.04 -4.36 9.60
C VAL A 143 8.66 -3.62 10.87
N ILE A 144 7.85 -4.23 11.72
CA ILE A 144 7.42 -3.67 13.00
C ILE A 144 8.65 -3.34 13.87
N SER A 145 9.57 -4.29 14.02
CA SER A 145 10.78 -4.11 14.84
C SER A 145 11.66 -2.96 14.33
N ALA A 146 11.82 -2.83 13.01
CA ALA A 146 12.60 -1.73 12.43
C ALA A 146 11.94 -0.37 12.65
N ILE A 147 10.61 -0.27 12.48
CA ILE A 147 9.86 0.96 12.72
C ILE A 147 9.92 1.34 14.21
N ALA A 148 9.72 0.37 15.11
CA ALA A 148 9.81 0.60 16.57
C ALA A 148 11.17 1.12 16.98
N ALA A 149 12.25 0.60 16.39
CA ALA A 149 13.62 1.03 16.63
C ALA A 149 14.00 2.33 15.88
N ASN A 150 13.08 2.96 15.17
CA ASN A 150 13.33 4.13 14.30
C ASN A 150 14.43 3.88 13.27
N GLN A 151 14.53 2.67 12.75
CA GLN A 151 15.52 2.25 11.76
C GLN A 151 14.96 2.31 10.36
N ALA A 152 15.78 2.76 9.41
CA ALA A 152 15.43 2.70 8.00
C ALA A 152 15.41 1.25 7.50
N PHE A 153 14.45 0.95 6.61
CA PHE A 153 14.45 -0.35 5.92
C PHE A 153 15.67 -0.47 5.01
N PRO A 154 16.20 -1.69 4.84
CA PRO A 154 17.26 -1.95 3.88
C PRO A 154 16.84 -1.44 2.50
N GLN A 155 17.74 -0.74 1.82
CA GLN A 155 17.45 -0.27 0.45
C GLN A 155 17.36 -1.48 -0.48
N PRO A 156 16.27 -1.66 -1.23
CA PRO A 156 16.18 -2.73 -2.21
C PRO A 156 17.27 -2.53 -3.27
N ARG A 157 17.95 -3.61 -3.63
CA ARG A 157 18.90 -3.58 -4.75
C ARG A 157 18.08 -3.44 -6.04
N SER A 158 17.93 -2.22 -6.54
CA SER A 158 17.30 -2.01 -7.83
C SER A 158 18.22 -2.51 -8.93
N ASN A 159 17.75 -3.43 -9.76
CA ASN A 159 18.44 -3.83 -10.98
C ASN A 159 17.91 -3.02 -12.20
N LEU A 160 18.59 -3.14 -13.33
CA LEU A 160 18.19 -2.44 -14.56
C LEU A 160 16.81 -2.88 -15.06
N TYR A 161 16.44 -4.13 -14.83
CA TYR A 161 15.13 -4.68 -15.18
C TYR A 161 14.00 -3.98 -14.41
N ASP A 162 14.12 -3.82 -13.10
CA ASP A 162 13.14 -3.14 -12.26
C ASP A 162 12.94 -1.69 -12.69
N ARG A 163 14.03 -1.00 -13.07
CA ARG A 163 13.99 0.37 -13.57
C ARG A 163 13.28 0.47 -14.93
N PHE A 164 13.48 -0.51 -15.81
CA PHE A 164 12.84 -0.56 -17.12
C PHE A 164 11.33 -0.86 -16.98
N MET A 165 10.97 -1.90 -16.22
CA MET A 165 9.56 -2.28 -16.01
C MET A 165 8.76 -1.20 -15.30
N SER A 166 9.32 -0.57 -14.29
CA SER A 166 8.65 0.51 -13.54
C SER A 166 8.65 1.85 -14.26
N GLY A 167 9.54 2.06 -15.23
CA GLY A 167 9.67 3.29 -16.02
C GLY A 167 8.74 3.31 -17.23
N PRO A 168 9.22 2.91 -18.42
CA PRO A 168 8.47 3.06 -19.69
C PRO A 168 7.26 2.12 -19.79
N VAL A 169 7.29 0.95 -19.16
CA VAL A 169 6.16 -0.02 -19.21
C VAL A 169 4.96 0.46 -18.39
N ASN A 170 5.18 1.16 -17.29
CA ASN A 170 4.11 1.62 -16.42
C ASN A 170 3.09 2.57 -17.10
N PRO A 171 3.48 3.62 -17.84
CA PRO A 171 2.52 4.45 -18.58
C PRO A 171 1.76 3.67 -19.65
N ILE A 172 2.42 2.74 -20.33
CA ILE A 172 1.82 1.88 -21.35
C ILE A 172 0.76 0.99 -20.70
N PHE A 173 1.08 0.35 -19.58
CA PHE A 173 0.13 -0.47 -18.83
C PHE A 173 -1.13 0.33 -18.46
N TYR A 174 -0.97 1.53 -17.89
CA TYR A 174 -2.10 2.38 -17.56
C TYR A 174 -2.92 2.82 -18.78
N SER A 175 -2.27 3.08 -19.91
CA SER A 175 -2.97 3.51 -21.14
C SER A 175 -3.81 2.39 -21.76
N PHE A 176 -3.36 1.14 -21.67
CA PHE A 176 -4.02 0.00 -22.31
C PHE A 176 -4.97 -0.76 -21.39
N PHE A 177 -4.64 -0.89 -20.11
CA PHE A 177 -5.35 -1.75 -19.17
C PHE A 177 -6.20 -1.00 -18.15
N VAL A 178 -5.91 0.27 -17.88
CA VAL A 178 -6.66 1.10 -16.93
C VAL A 178 -7.40 2.20 -17.68
N LYS A 179 -8.34 1.84 -18.54
CA LYS A 179 -9.29 2.81 -19.12
C LYS A 179 -10.34 3.16 -18.09
N SER A 180 -10.10 4.20 -17.32
CA SER A 180 -10.99 4.66 -16.24
C SER A 180 -12.38 5.15 -16.72
N ALA A 181 -12.54 5.47 -18.00
CA ALA A 181 -13.80 6.03 -18.53
C ALA A 181 -14.94 5.01 -18.68
N THR A 182 -14.66 3.69 -18.71
CA THR A 182 -15.69 2.66 -18.92
C THR A 182 -16.16 2.02 -17.60
N PHE A 183 -15.46 2.26 -16.51
CA PHE A 183 -15.75 1.63 -15.21
C PHE A 183 -16.77 2.41 -14.36
N THR A 184 -17.07 3.66 -14.68
CA THR A 184 -17.89 4.54 -13.82
C THR A 184 -19.39 4.25 -13.86
N SER A 185 -19.90 3.51 -14.84
CA SER A 185 -21.36 3.27 -14.95
C SER A 185 -21.81 1.90 -14.44
N LYS A 186 -20.92 0.94 -14.22
CA LYS A 186 -21.27 -0.40 -13.70
C LYS A 186 -20.84 -0.64 -12.25
N THR A 187 -20.02 0.21 -11.68
CA THR A 187 -19.45 0.01 -10.34
C THR A 187 -20.47 0.18 -9.22
N SER A 188 -21.58 0.90 -9.45
CA SER A 188 -22.61 1.09 -8.44
C SER A 188 -23.46 -0.17 -8.16
N GLU A 189 -23.55 -1.08 -9.12
CA GLU A 189 -24.30 -2.33 -8.93
C GLU A 189 -23.41 -3.44 -8.36
N VAL A 190 -22.18 -3.58 -8.85
CA VAL A 190 -21.22 -4.59 -8.35
C VAL A 190 -20.82 -4.33 -6.90
N PHE A 191 -20.66 -3.07 -6.49
CA PHE A 191 -20.36 -2.75 -5.08
C PHE A 191 -21.53 -3.04 -4.11
N LYS A 192 -22.76 -3.16 -4.60
CA LYS A 192 -23.89 -3.53 -3.76
C LYS A 192 -23.98 -5.03 -3.50
N GLU A 193 -23.49 -5.85 -4.41
CA GLU A 193 -23.45 -7.31 -4.24
C GLU A 193 -22.22 -7.79 -3.43
N GLU A 194 -21.06 -7.12 -3.54
CA GLU A 194 -19.85 -7.52 -2.83
C GLU A 194 -19.86 -7.18 -1.33
N HIS A 195 -20.77 -6.34 -0.85
CA HIS A 195 -20.93 -6.10 0.59
C HIS A 195 -21.55 -7.28 1.36
N ASN A 196 -21.97 -8.34 0.67
CA ASN A 196 -22.43 -9.58 1.28
C ASN A 196 -21.38 -10.70 1.35
N ILE A 197 -20.19 -10.46 0.82
CA ILE A 197 -19.07 -11.36 1.09
C ILE A 197 -18.42 -10.85 2.38
N ALA A 198 -18.83 -11.48 3.49
CA ALA A 198 -18.20 -11.28 4.78
C ALA A 198 -16.68 -11.37 4.59
N PRO A 199 -15.88 -10.45 5.16
CA PRO A 199 -14.45 -10.58 5.13
C PRO A 199 -14.13 -11.97 5.65
N ILE A 200 -13.25 -12.71 4.98
CA ILE A 200 -12.66 -13.91 5.54
C ILE A 200 -11.81 -13.40 6.69
N ILE A 201 -12.47 -13.08 7.79
CA ILE A 201 -11.85 -12.86 9.09
C ILE A 201 -11.44 -14.26 9.51
N ILE A 202 -10.16 -14.50 9.44
CA ILE A 202 -9.55 -15.65 10.10
C ILE A 202 -9.69 -15.36 11.59
N ASN A 203 -10.68 -16.01 12.24
CA ASN A 203 -10.68 -16.17 13.68
C ASN A 203 -9.61 -17.18 14.05
#